data_fb712d39bed520f13d0f04f603631746
#
_entry.id   fb712d39bed520f13d0f04f603631746
#
_cell.length_a   1.000
_cell.length_b   1.000
_cell.length_c   1.000
_cell.angle_alpha   90.00
_cell.angle_beta   90.00
_cell.angle_gamma   90.00
#
_symmetry.space_group_name_H-M   'P 1'
#
loop_
_entity.id
_entity.type
_entity.pdbx_description
1 polymer ?
#
loop_
_entity_poly.entity_id
_entity_poly.type
_entity_poly.pdbx_seq_one_letter_code
_entity_poly.pdbx_strand_id
1 'polypeptide(L)'
;VESLDSPGLARELQRQAEKHGRVVDVLIEINIGREPAKSGVLPEDAEELVRAVCGGYDRLRLRGFTTMAPKGDAASYRRLFGEMRRLSESLWELTPGRNEPMVLSMGMSDSYRYAVAEGATLVRVGRALFARGDGDTE
;
A
#
# COMPACT_ATOMS: atom_id res chain seq x y z
N VAL A 1 -10.44 -4.16 -0.85
CA VAL A 1 -9.20 -3.61 -1.41
C VAL A 1 -8.16 -4.72 -1.48
N GLU A 2 -7.57 -4.89 -2.64
CA GLU A 2 -6.57 -5.93 -2.86
C GLU A 2 -5.16 -5.34 -2.87
N SER A 3 -4.20 -6.09 -2.36
CA SER A 3 -2.79 -5.69 -2.43
C SER A 3 -2.16 -6.27 -3.68
N LEU A 4 -1.30 -5.49 -4.31
CA LEU A 4 -0.78 -5.81 -5.62
C LEU A 4 0.72 -5.53 -5.65
N ASP A 5 1.52 -6.51 -6.08
CA ASP A 5 2.97 -6.34 -6.10
C ASP A 5 3.64 -6.84 -7.37
N SER A 6 2.87 -7.18 -8.39
CA SER A 6 3.48 -7.67 -9.63
C SER A 6 2.55 -7.47 -10.80
N PRO A 7 3.11 -7.35 -12.02
CA PRO A 7 2.28 -7.27 -13.22
C PRO A 7 1.43 -8.52 -13.42
N GLY A 8 1.93 -9.68 -13.03
CA GLY A 8 1.16 -10.91 -13.17
C GLY A 8 -0.07 -10.93 -12.32
N LEU A 9 0.03 -10.45 -11.08
CA LEU A 9 -1.12 -10.36 -10.21
C LEU A 9 -2.10 -9.30 -10.72
N ALA A 10 -1.61 -8.20 -11.24
CA ALA A 10 -2.48 -7.17 -11.83
C ALA A 10 -3.29 -7.74 -12.97
N ARG A 11 -2.65 -8.51 -13.83
CA ARG A 11 -3.33 -9.12 -14.97
C ARG A 11 -4.42 -10.08 -14.51
N GLU A 12 -4.11 -10.88 -13.49
CA GLU A 12 -5.08 -11.83 -12.97
C GLU A 12 -6.27 -11.13 -12.31
N LEU A 13 -6.01 -10.07 -11.55
CA LEU A 13 -7.10 -9.30 -10.93
C LEU A 13 -7.98 -8.64 -11.98
N GLN A 14 -7.37 -8.10 -13.04
CA GLN A 14 -8.13 -7.51 -14.13
C GLN A 14 -9.04 -8.56 -14.78
N ARG A 15 -8.50 -9.74 -15.03
CA ARG A 15 -9.25 -10.81 -15.66
C ARG A 15 -10.45 -11.22 -14.79
N GLN A 16 -10.23 -11.35 -13.48
CA GLN A 16 -11.29 -11.71 -12.57
C GLN A 16 -12.35 -10.62 -12.48
N ALA A 17 -11.90 -9.36 -12.46
CA ALA A 17 -12.83 -8.24 -12.39
C ALA A 17 -13.70 -8.16 -13.65
N GLU A 18 -13.10 -8.41 -14.81
CA GLU A 18 -13.87 -8.45 -16.06
C GLU A 18 -14.92 -9.56 -16.03
N LYS A 19 -14.49 -10.71 -15.55
CA LYS A 19 -15.38 -11.87 -15.50
C LYS A 19 -16.61 -11.60 -14.64
N HIS A 20 -16.43 -10.85 -13.56
CA HIS A 20 -17.53 -10.57 -12.63
C HIS A 20 -18.14 -9.18 -12.84
N GLY A 21 -17.74 -8.47 -13.86
CA GLY A 21 -18.33 -7.19 -14.22
C GLY A 21 -18.19 -6.11 -13.18
N ARG A 22 -17.02 -6.02 -12.54
CA ARG A 22 -16.84 -5.03 -11.49
C ARG A 22 -15.45 -4.39 -11.54
N VAL A 23 -15.30 -3.29 -10.82
CA VAL A 23 -14.03 -2.58 -10.65
C VAL A 23 -13.50 -2.90 -9.26
N VAL A 24 -12.21 -3.16 -9.15
CA VAL A 24 -11.56 -3.54 -7.91
C VAL A 24 -10.61 -2.44 -7.47
N ASP A 25 -10.72 -2.03 -6.21
CA ASP A 25 -9.76 -1.08 -5.63
C ASP A 25 -8.52 -1.83 -5.21
N VAL A 26 -7.36 -1.29 -5.58
CA VAL A 26 -6.08 -1.94 -5.28
C VAL A 26 -5.12 -0.96 -4.60
N LEU A 27 -4.26 -1.51 -3.77
CA LEU A 27 -3.12 -0.81 -3.21
C LEU A 27 -1.87 -1.52 -3.72
N ILE A 28 -0.88 -0.74 -4.13
CA ILE A 28 0.39 -1.35 -4.54
C ILE A 28 1.22 -1.57 -3.29
N GLU A 29 1.65 -2.81 -3.12
CA GLU A 29 2.49 -3.17 -1.98
C GLU A 29 3.96 -2.94 -2.32
N ILE A 30 4.65 -2.17 -1.48
CA ILE A 30 6.05 -1.81 -1.69
C ILE A 30 6.88 -2.42 -0.58
N ASN A 31 7.95 -3.10 -0.97
CA ASN A 31 8.92 -3.67 -0.04
C ASN A 31 9.90 -2.57 0.35
N ILE A 32 9.49 -1.72 1.28
CA ILE A 32 10.28 -0.52 1.61
C ILE A 32 11.58 -0.87 2.30
N GLY A 33 11.64 -2.00 3.00
CA GLY A 33 12.86 -2.46 3.65
C GLY A 33 13.80 -3.20 2.73
N ARG A 34 13.40 -3.44 1.50
CA ARG A 34 14.20 -4.14 0.49
C ARG A 34 14.68 -5.50 0.96
N GLU A 35 13.79 -6.23 1.62
CA GLU A 35 14.09 -7.57 2.13
C GLU A 35 13.78 -8.62 1.06
N PRO A 36 14.78 -9.42 0.64
CA PRO A 36 14.55 -10.34 -0.49
C PRO A 36 13.45 -11.37 -0.27
N ALA A 37 13.23 -11.78 0.97
CA ALA A 37 12.25 -12.83 1.26
C ALA A 37 10.84 -12.30 1.46
N LYS A 38 10.64 -10.99 1.39
CA LYS A 38 9.34 -10.38 1.65
C LYS A 38 8.63 -10.05 0.36
N SER A 39 7.30 -10.01 0.43
CA SER A 39 6.48 -9.59 -0.71
C SER A 39 6.59 -8.08 -0.91
N GLY A 40 6.05 -7.63 -2.02
CA GLY A 40 6.08 -6.23 -2.34
C GLY A 40 7.08 -5.92 -3.44
N VAL A 41 6.72 -4.95 -4.28
CA VAL A 41 7.62 -4.49 -5.34
C VAL A 41 8.71 -3.63 -4.70
N LEU A 42 9.93 -3.70 -5.25
CA LEU A 42 11.00 -2.85 -4.74
C LEU A 42 10.67 -1.39 -5.02
N PRO A 43 11.11 -0.47 -4.15
CA PRO A 43 10.81 0.95 -4.37
C PRO A 43 11.21 1.46 -5.74
N GLU A 44 12.35 1.00 -6.24
CA GLU A 44 12.83 1.44 -7.55
C GLU A 44 12.02 0.88 -8.71
N ASP A 45 11.22 -0.17 -8.47
CA ASP A 45 10.38 -0.76 -9.51
C ASP A 45 8.92 -0.35 -9.39
N ALA A 46 8.60 0.46 -8.39
CA ALA A 46 7.20 0.79 -8.11
C ALA A 46 6.60 1.67 -9.20
N GLU A 47 7.37 2.57 -9.76
CA GLU A 47 6.85 3.47 -10.79
C GLU A 47 6.36 2.71 -12.02
N GLU A 48 7.11 1.70 -12.42
CA GLU A 48 6.73 0.89 -13.57
C GLU A 48 5.40 0.20 -13.32
N LEU A 49 5.21 -0.32 -12.11
CA LEU A 49 3.96 -0.99 -11.78
C LEU A 49 2.79 0.00 -11.72
N VAL A 50 3.02 1.19 -11.18
CA VAL A 50 1.98 2.23 -11.17
C VAL A 50 1.55 2.55 -12.60
N ARG A 51 2.49 2.75 -13.50
CA ARG A 51 2.18 3.08 -14.88
C ARG A 51 1.44 1.94 -15.57
N ALA A 52 1.83 0.71 -15.29
CA ALA A 52 1.15 -0.45 -15.89
C ALA A 52 -0.28 -0.56 -15.41
N VAL A 53 -0.51 -0.39 -14.12
CA VAL A 53 -1.85 -0.48 -13.54
C VAL A 53 -2.74 0.64 -14.06
N CYS A 54 -2.24 1.86 -14.03
CA CYS A 54 -3.06 3.02 -14.42
C CYS A 54 -3.30 3.08 -15.91
N GLY A 55 -2.35 2.58 -16.71
CA GLY A 55 -2.46 2.69 -18.15
C GLY A 55 -3.02 1.47 -18.86
N GLY A 56 -3.06 0.31 -18.19
CA GLY A 56 -3.39 -0.92 -18.87
C GLY A 56 -4.56 -1.71 -18.33
N TYR A 57 -5.08 -1.34 -17.16
CA TYR A 57 -6.10 -2.15 -16.50
C TYR A 57 -7.27 -1.28 -16.08
N ASP A 58 -8.32 -1.28 -16.89
CA ASP A 58 -9.46 -0.39 -16.67
C ASP A 58 -10.40 -0.89 -15.57
N ARG A 59 -10.22 -2.11 -15.08
CA ARG A 59 -11.02 -2.65 -13.98
C ARG A 59 -10.31 -2.57 -12.65
N LEU A 60 -9.10 -2.02 -12.62
CA LEU A 60 -8.36 -1.82 -11.38
C LEU A 60 -8.28 -0.34 -11.09
N ARG A 61 -8.66 0.04 -9.88
CA ARG A 61 -8.61 1.44 -9.47
C ARG A 61 -7.55 1.57 -8.39
N LEU A 62 -6.47 2.27 -8.69
CA LEU A 62 -5.39 2.45 -7.74
C LEU A 62 -5.82 3.46 -6.68
N ARG A 63 -5.82 3.03 -5.43
CA ARG A 63 -6.23 3.88 -4.31
C ARG A 63 -5.06 4.33 -3.46
N GLY A 64 -3.90 3.72 -3.61
CA GLY A 64 -2.74 4.11 -2.83
C GLY A 64 -1.74 2.98 -2.70
N PHE A 65 -1.05 2.99 -1.57
CA PHE A 65 0.10 2.12 -1.38
C PHE A 65 0.10 1.51 0.00
N THR A 66 0.76 0.36 0.14
CA THR A 66 0.88 -0.31 1.42
C THR A 66 2.29 -0.86 1.57
N THR A 67 2.75 -0.98 2.79
CA THR A 67 4.03 -1.59 3.07
C THR A 67 4.02 -2.24 4.44
N MET A 68 4.90 -3.22 4.62
CA MET A 68 5.16 -3.83 5.91
C MET A 68 6.64 -3.62 6.20
N ALA A 69 6.96 -2.72 7.11
CA ALA A 69 8.34 -2.44 7.45
C ALA A 69 8.90 -3.58 8.30
N PRO A 70 10.20 -3.87 8.16
CA PRO A 70 10.82 -4.84 9.04
C PRO A 70 10.84 -4.33 10.47
N LYS A 71 10.90 -5.25 11.42
CA LYS A 71 11.00 -4.88 12.82
C LYS A 71 12.27 -4.08 13.06
N GLY A 72 12.16 -3.06 13.90
CA GLY A 72 13.31 -2.21 14.17
C GLY A 72 13.02 -1.28 15.33
N ASP A 73 13.91 -0.30 15.50
CA ASP A 73 13.74 0.71 16.53
C ASP A 73 13.05 1.94 15.97
N ALA A 74 12.85 2.94 16.84
CA ALA A 74 12.13 4.15 16.45
C ALA A 74 12.79 4.85 15.27
N ALA A 75 14.11 4.91 15.26
CA ALA A 75 14.82 5.58 14.17
C ALA A 75 14.60 4.87 12.84
N SER A 76 14.64 3.54 12.86
CA SER A 76 14.40 2.74 11.65
C SER A 76 12.99 2.96 11.13
N TYR A 77 12.01 2.92 12.02
CA TYR A 77 10.61 3.11 11.61
C TYR A 77 10.41 4.50 11.01
N ARG A 78 10.95 5.52 11.65
CA ARG A 78 10.80 6.88 11.14
C ARG A 78 11.43 7.03 9.76
N ARG A 79 12.60 6.44 9.58
CA ARG A 79 13.29 6.51 8.29
C ARG A 79 12.48 5.80 7.20
N LEU A 80 12.04 4.58 7.48
CA LEU A 80 11.35 3.79 6.46
C LEU A 80 9.96 4.34 6.15
N PHE A 81 9.22 4.74 7.17
CA PHE A 81 7.89 5.31 6.93
C PHE A 81 7.99 6.67 6.26
N GLY A 82 9.02 7.46 6.59
CA GLY A 82 9.24 8.72 5.90
C GLY A 82 9.59 8.51 4.45
N GLU A 83 10.43 7.54 4.16
CA GLU A 83 10.76 7.19 2.78
C GLU A 83 9.52 6.71 2.05
N MET A 84 8.71 5.89 2.69
CA MET A 84 7.47 5.38 2.09
C MET A 84 6.52 6.52 1.78
N ARG A 85 6.37 7.48 2.68
CA ARG A 85 5.49 8.63 2.43
C ARG A 85 5.95 9.42 1.22
N ARG A 86 7.23 9.73 1.16
CA ARG A 86 7.77 10.52 0.06
C ARG A 86 7.63 9.81 -1.28
N LEU A 87 7.93 8.51 -1.28
CA LEU A 87 7.79 7.71 -2.49
C LEU A 87 6.33 7.64 -2.93
N SER A 88 5.44 7.39 -1.98
CA SER A 88 4.02 7.26 -2.29
C SER A 88 3.45 8.55 -2.85
N GLU A 89 3.81 9.68 -2.27
CA GLU A 89 3.34 10.96 -2.77
C GLU A 89 3.84 11.22 -4.19
N SER A 90 5.10 10.87 -4.44
CA SER A 90 5.66 11.01 -5.76
C SER A 90 4.96 10.13 -6.78
N LEU A 91 4.68 8.89 -6.42
CA LEU A 91 3.98 7.96 -7.31
C LEU A 91 2.53 8.36 -7.51
N TRP A 92 1.90 8.92 -6.50
CA TRP A 92 0.50 9.36 -6.61
C TRP A 92 0.33 10.46 -7.66
N GLU A 93 1.36 11.25 -7.85
CA GLU A 93 1.35 12.29 -8.88
C GLU A 93 1.20 11.71 -10.26
N LEU A 94 1.59 10.46 -10.45
CA LEU A 94 1.50 9.79 -11.74
C LEU A 94 0.12 9.19 -11.99
N THR A 95 -0.74 9.20 -10.98
CA THR A 95 -2.04 8.52 -11.07
C THR A 95 -3.06 9.46 -11.68
N PRO A 96 -3.64 9.12 -12.84
CA PRO A 96 -4.61 10.02 -13.47
C PRO A 96 -5.94 9.98 -12.75
N GLY A 97 -6.69 11.08 -12.82
CA GLY A 97 -8.05 11.14 -12.31
C GLY A 97 -8.17 10.89 -10.83
N ARG A 98 -7.19 11.27 -10.05
CA ARG A 98 -7.20 11.03 -8.62
C ARG A 98 -8.07 12.04 -7.89
N ASN A 99 -9.34 11.72 -7.78
CA ASN A 99 -10.30 12.59 -7.12
C ASN A 99 -10.42 12.32 -5.64
N GLU A 100 -9.82 11.24 -5.16
CA GLU A 100 -9.91 10.84 -3.77
C GLU A 100 -8.53 10.87 -3.14
N PRO A 101 -8.46 11.08 -1.83
CA PRO A 101 -7.16 11.09 -1.16
C PRO A 101 -6.45 9.76 -1.29
N MET A 102 -5.14 9.82 -1.36
CA MET A 102 -4.31 8.62 -1.40
C MET A 102 -4.46 7.84 -0.10
N VAL A 103 -4.59 6.53 -0.22
CA VAL A 103 -4.55 5.64 0.93
C VAL A 103 -3.11 5.24 1.16
N LEU A 104 -2.62 5.39 2.38
CA LEU A 104 -1.28 4.98 2.73
C LEU A 104 -1.39 4.04 3.92
N SER A 105 -1.29 2.75 3.64
CA SER A 105 -1.47 1.70 4.63
C SER A 105 -0.11 1.23 5.09
N MET A 106 0.25 1.58 6.33
CA MET A 106 1.52 1.16 6.91
C MET A 106 1.42 1.26 8.42
N GLY A 107 2.21 0.44 9.10
CA GLY A 107 2.24 0.44 10.56
C GLY A 107 1.50 -0.74 11.14
N MET A 108 2.06 -1.29 12.20
CA MET A 108 1.49 -2.42 12.94
C MET A 108 1.51 -2.08 14.41
N SER A 109 1.16 -3.04 15.28
CA SER A 109 0.98 -2.77 16.70
C SER A 109 2.18 -2.09 17.36
N ASP A 110 3.39 -2.46 16.97
CA ASP A 110 4.60 -1.93 17.58
C ASP A 110 5.19 -0.75 16.82
N SER A 111 4.59 -0.32 15.70
CA SER A 111 5.15 0.75 14.90
C SER A 111 4.12 1.79 14.45
N TYR A 112 2.85 1.62 14.81
CA TYR A 112 1.79 2.46 14.25
C TYR A 112 1.96 3.94 14.60
N ARG A 113 2.55 4.25 15.75
CA ARG A 113 2.76 5.66 16.13
C ARG A 113 3.65 6.38 15.13
N TYR A 114 4.70 5.69 14.71
CA TYR A 114 5.63 6.27 13.75
C TYR A 114 5.00 6.38 12.37
N ALA A 115 4.17 5.39 12.03
CA ALA A 115 3.47 5.42 10.75
C ALA A 115 2.49 6.58 10.68
N VAL A 116 1.70 6.78 11.73
CA VAL A 116 0.74 7.87 11.76
C VAL A 116 1.45 9.22 11.68
N ALA A 117 2.58 9.36 12.39
CA ALA A 117 3.37 10.59 12.34
C ALA A 117 3.87 10.87 10.93
N GLU A 118 4.05 9.85 10.11
CA GLU A 118 4.50 10.02 8.74
C GLU A 118 3.35 9.97 7.73
N GLY A 119 2.12 10.15 8.18
CA GLY A 119 1.01 10.32 7.27
C GLY A 119 0.22 9.11 6.88
N ALA A 120 0.38 8.00 7.60
CA ALA A 120 -0.42 6.80 7.33
C ALA A 120 -1.90 7.12 7.48
N THR A 121 -2.71 6.65 6.55
CA THR A 121 -4.16 6.79 6.63
C THR A 121 -4.82 5.51 7.12
N LEU A 122 -4.07 4.43 7.17
CA LEU A 122 -4.56 3.14 7.60
C LEU A 122 -3.42 2.39 8.27
N VAL A 123 -3.65 1.88 9.48
CA VAL A 123 -2.65 1.11 10.19
C VAL A 123 -3.25 -0.24 10.55
N ARG A 124 -2.40 -1.26 10.63
CA ARG A 124 -2.81 -2.60 11.02
C ARG A 124 -2.45 -2.81 12.47
N VAL A 125 -3.37 -2.47 13.36
CA VAL A 125 -3.12 -2.53 14.77
C VAL A 125 -3.53 -3.89 15.27
N GLY A 126 -2.76 -4.41 16.20
CA GLY A 126 -3.02 -5.72 16.71
C GLY A 126 -4.12 -5.74 17.75
N ARG A 127 -4.17 -6.83 18.49
CA ARG A 127 -5.23 -7.12 19.43
C ARG A 127 -5.41 -6.10 20.51
N ALA A 128 -4.37 -5.35 20.80
CA ALA A 128 -4.43 -4.40 21.90
C ALA A 128 -5.56 -3.39 21.71
N LEU A 129 -5.78 -2.93 20.50
CA LEU A 129 -6.85 -1.99 20.23
C LEU A 129 -8.19 -2.69 20.09
N PHE A 130 -8.21 -3.83 19.45
CA PHE A 130 -9.46 -4.56 19.25
C PHE A 130 -10.02 -5.11 20.54
N ALA A 131 -9.17 -5.37 21.51
CA ALA A 131 -9.61 -5.88 22.80
C ALA A 131 -10.50 -4.89 23.52
N ARG A 132 -10.62 -3.67 23.04
CA ARG A 132 -11.49 -2.68 23.64
C ARG A 132 -12.91 -2.71 23.09
N GLY A 133 -13.17 -3.61 22.19
CA GLY A 133 -14.51 -3.75 21.66
C GLY A 133 -14.81 -2.89 20.46
N ASP A 134 -13.80 -2.24 19.91
CA ASP A 134 -13.98 -1.41 18.75
C ASP A 134 -13.48 -2.10 17.51
N GLY A 135 -13.64 -3.37 17.40
CA GLY A 135 -12.98 -4.17 16.39
C GLY A 135 -13.31 -3.82 14.96
N ASP A 136 -14.04 -2.80 14.70
CA ASP A 136 -14.43 -2.41 13.37
C ASP A 136 -13.48 -1.42 12.72
N THR A 137 -12.30 -1.27 13.25
CA THR A 137 -11.37 -0.26 12.78
C THR A 137 -10.65 -0.65 11.50
N GLU A 138 -10.98 -1.68 10.88
CA GLU A 138 -10.30 -2.10 9.67
C GLU A 138 -10.38 -1.08 8.56
#